data_749a06aea27bca3e85cfe0ff341c14a1
#
_entry.id   749a06aea27bca3e85cfe0ff341c14a1
#
_cell.length_a   1.000
_cell.length_b   1.000
_cell.length_c   1.000
_cell.angle_alpha   90.00
_cell.angle_beta   90.00
_cell.angle_gamma   90.00
#
_symmetry.space_group_name_H-M   'P 1'
#
loop_
_entity.id
_entity.type
_entity.pdbx_description
1 polymer ?
#
loop_
_entity_poly.entity_id
_entity_poly.type
_entity_poly.pdbx_seq_one_letter_code
_entity_poly.pdbx_strand_id
1 'polypeptide(L)'
;RLGGDRTDHPSLRRASRAVLPKLLEAGVRVHEYDAEMMHAKLACFDQSWGIVGSSNLDRQSFEHSYEVNLVLDDPGVAKRLREQIDADVSRARAMDLDALSRRGIFERLVDRVAAILLRWV
;
A
#
# COMPACT_ATOMS: atom_id res chain seq x y z
N ARG A 1 2.49 -0.44 0.08
CA ARG A 1 2.42 -1.44 1.14
C ARG A 1 1.02 -1.50 1.70
N LEU A 2 0.42 -2.66 1.74
CA LEU A 2 -0.97 -2.86 2.14
C LEU A 2 -1.00 -3.50 3.53
N GLY A 3 -1.96 -3.09 4.37
CA GLY A 3 -2.23 -3.76 5.63
C GLY A 3 -2.76 -5.18 5.37
N GLY A 4 -2.30 -6.15 6.16
CA GLY A 4 -2.73 -7.52 6.11
C GLY A 4 -4.14 -7.76 6.69
N ASP A 5 -4.39 -8.94 7.24
CA ASP A 5 -5.70 -9.34 7.78
C ASP A 5 -6.16 -8.54 9.01
N ARG A 6 -5.22 -7.84 9.66
CA ARG A 6 -5.47 -6.98 10.83
C ARG A 6 -5.65 -5.52 10.41
N THR A 7 -6.69 -5.20 9.66
CA THR A 7 -7.03 -3.81 9.31
C THR A 7 -8.31 -3.39 10.01
N ASP A 8 -8.38 -2.14 10.48
CA ASP A 8 -9.58 -1.57 11.09
C ASP A 8 -10.74 -1.37 10.10
N HIS A 9 -10.42 -1.38 8.78
CA HIS A 9 -11.40 -1.13 7.72
C HIS A 9 -11.37 -2.22 6.65
N PRO A 10 -12.13 -3.32 6.82
CA PRO A 10 -12.19 -4.41 5.83
C PRO A 10 -12.61 -3.95 4.41
N SER A 11 -13.42 -2.91 4.31
CA SER A 11 -13.85 -2.32 3.02
C SER A 11 -12.71 -1.68 2.25
N LEU A 12 -11.82 -0.94 2.94
CA LEU A 12 -10.63 -0.33 2.33
C LEU A 12 -9.65 -1.41 1.83
N ARG A 13 -9.47 -2.48 2.60
CA ARG A 13 -8.66 -3.63 2.17
C ARG A 13 -9.20 -4.27 0.89
N ARG A 14 -10.52 -4.43 0.79
CA ARG A 14 -11.16 -4.97 -0.42
C ARG A 14 -10.98 -4.05 -1.63
N ALA A 15 -11.16 -2.76 -1.45
CA ALA A 15 -10.93 -1.78 -2.51
C ALA A 15 -9.47 -1.77 -2.99
N SER A 16 -8.51 -1.80 -2.07
CA SER A 16 -7.08 -1.90 -2.40
C SER A 16 -6.78 -3.16 -3.21
N ARG A 17 -7.39 -4.29 -2.86
CA ARG A 17 -7.20 -5.56 -3.58
C ARG A 17 -7.73 -5.54 -5.02
N ALA A 18 -8.73 -4.71 -5.32
CA ALA A 18 -9.23 -4.57 -6.70
C ALA A 18 -8.20 -3.90 -7.64
N VAL A 19 -7.26 -3.13 -7.10
CA VAL A 19 -6.21 -2.43 -7.87
C VAL A 19 -4.96 -3.30 -8.05
N LEU A 20 -4.74 -4.28 -7.16
CA LEU A 20 -3.52 -5.12 -7.15
C LEU A 20 -3.18 -5.78 -8.49
N PRO A 21 -4.13 -6.40 -9.23
CA PRO A 21 -3.81 -7.04 -10.50
C PRO A 21 -3.14 -6.07 -11.48
N LYS A 22 -3.68 -4.85 -11.58
CA LYS A 22 -3.11 -3.81 -12.49
C LYS A 22 -1.71 -3.38 -12.08
N LEU A 23 -1.43 -3.28 -10.79
CA LEU A 23 -0.10 -2.93 -10.30
C LEU A 23 0.91 -4.04 -10.60
N LEU A 24 0.54 -5.29 -10.35
CA LEU A 24 1.40 -6.44 -10.63
C LEU A 24 1.66 -6.62 -12.12
N GLU A 25 0.65 -6.46 -12.97
CA GLU A 25 0.77 -6.47 -14.45
C GLU A 25 1.69 -5.35 -14.95
N ALA A 26 1.68 -4.19 -14.28
CA ALA A 26 2.60 -3.08 -14.57
C ALA A 26 4.03 -3.29 -14.02
N GLY A 27 4.32 -4.45 -13.42
CA GLY A 27 5.64 -4.78 -12.89
C GLY A 27 5.93 -4.23 -11.48
N VAL A 28 4.93 -3.68 -10.79
CA VAL A 28 5.07 -3.21 -9.41
C VAL A 28 5.16 -4.40 -8.46
N ARG A 29 6.21 -4.46 -7.66
CA ARG A 29 6.34 -5.46 -6.60
C ARG A 29 5.53 -5.04 -5.39
N VAL A 30 4.53 -5.83 -5.03
CA VAL A 30 3.63 -5.58 -3.92
C VAL A 30 3.88 -6.58 -2.80
N HIS A 31 3.96 -6.09 -1.57
CA HIS A 31 4.17 -6.89 -0.38
C HIS A 31 3.09 -6.58 0.65
N GLU A 32 2.43 -7.61 1.17
CA GLU A 32 1.41 -7.51 2.22
C GLU A 32 2.06 -7.81 3.58
N TYR A 33 1.96 -6.87 4.50
CA TYR A 33 2.56 -6.99 5.84
C TYR A 33 1.49 -7.43 6.83
N ASP A 34 1.62 -8.64 7.32
CA ASP A 34 0.62 -9.30 8.17
C ASP A 34 1.01 -9.38 9.66
N ALA A 35 2.26 -9.03 10.02
CA ALA A 35 2.76 -9.22 11.37
C ALA A 35 2.08 -8.31 12.40
N GLU A 36 1.89 -7.04 12.07
CA GLU A 36 1.28 -6.01 12.93
C GLU A 36 0.54 -4.99 12.09
N MET A 37 -0.35 -4.18 12.71
CA MET A 37 -0.96 -3.05 12.03
C MET A 37 0.10 -2.00 11.71
N MET A 38 0.27 -1.71 10.43
CA MET A 38 1.21 -0.70 9.98
C MET A 38 0.47 0.55 9.49
N HIS A 39 0.74 1.66 10.15
CA HIS A 39 0.16 2.97 9.78
C HIS A 39 1.20 3.96 9.22
N ALA A 40 2.42 3.53 8.96
CA ALA A 40 3.48 4.36 8.40
C ALA A 40 3.21 4.72 6.93
N LYS A 41 3.36 6.00 6.57
CA LYS A 41 3.34 6.51 5.21
C LYS A 41 4.71 7.10 4.94
N LEU A 42 5.51 6.36 4.19
CA LEU A 42 6.86 6.76 3.83
C LEU A 42 7.21 6.26 2.43
N ALA A 43 8.06 7.01 1.75
CA ALA A 43 8.61 6.65 0.46
C ALA A 43 10.08 7.01 0.40
N CYS A 44 10.86 6.24 -0.37
CA CYS A 44 12.26 6.51 -0.63
C CYS A 44 12.49 6.50 -2.14
N PHE A 45 13.19 7.51 -2.65
CA PHE A 45 13.44 7.71 -4.08
C PHE A 45 14.94 7.72 -4.33
N ASP A 46 15.40 6.83 -5.20
CA ASP A 46 16.78 6.70 -5.68
C ASP A 46 17.87 6.68 -4.57
N GLN A 47 17.48 6.31 -3.36
CA GLN A 47 18.33 6.36 -2.16
C GLN A 47 18.93 7.77 -1.86
N SER A 48 18.34 8.81 -2.43
CA SER A 48 18.80 10.19 -2.32
C SER A 48 17.92 11.02 -1.43
N TRP A 49 16.62 10.82 -1.49
CA TRP A 49 15.63 11.56 -0.72
C TRP A 49 14.41 10.71 -0.37
N GLY A 50 13.60 11.17 0.54
CA GLY A 50 12.40 10.46 0.98
C GLY A 50 11.28 11.37 1.41
N ILE A 51 10.11 10.77 1.59
CA ILE A 51 8.92 11.42 2.14
C ILE A 51 8.43 10.62 3.34
N VAL A 52 8.08 11.31 4.41
CA VAL A 52 7.41 10.74 5.58
C VAL A 52 6.25 11.66 5.95
N GLY A 53 5.08 11.09 6.17
CA GLY A 53 3.93 11.94 6.49
C GLY A 53 2.65 11.21 6.82
N SER A 54 1.54 11.94 6.73
CA SER A 54 0.20 11.43 7.01
C SER A 54 -0.54 10.92 5.77
N SER A 55 -0.12 11.31 4.54
CA SER A 55 -0.82 10.97 3.30
C SER A 55 -0.77 9.49 2.99
N ASN A 56 -1.91 8.86 2.86
CA ASN A 56 -2.01 7.54 2.23
C ASN A 56 -1.86 7.67 0.71
N LEU A 57 -1.49 6.59 0.06
CA LEU A 57 -1.46 6.51 -1.40
C LEU A 57 -2.88 6.17 -1.92
N ASP A 58 -3.83 7.05 -1.64
CA ASP A 58 -5.22 6.90 -2.04
C ASP A 58 -5.85 8.26 -2.43
N ARG A 59 -7.00 8.19 -3.08
CA ARG A 59 -7.68 9.36 -3.59
C ARG A 59 -8.16 10.30 -2.47
N GLN A 60 -8.60 9.76 -1.35
CA GLN A 60 -9.09 10.55 -0.23
C GLN A 60 -7.99 11.45 0.33
N SER A 61 -6.80 10.91 0.55
CA SER A 61 -5.65 11.70 1.02
C SER A 61 -5.22 12.75 0.00
N PHE A 62 -5.27 12.45 -1.31
CA PHE A 62 -4.81 13.38 -2.34
C PHE A 62 -5.82 14.49 -2.69
N GLU A 63 -7.11 14.22 -2.61
CA GLU A 63 -8.14 15.14 -3.09
C GLU A 63 -8.99 15.77 -1.99
N HIS A 64 -9.13 15.11 -0.82
CA HIS A 64 -10.14 15.47 0.18
C HIS A 64 -9.63 15.64 1.60
N SER A 65 -8.39 15.27 1.90
CA SER A 65 -7.84 15.36 3.25
C SER A 65 -6.77 16.45 3.37
N TYR A 66 -6.70 17.08 4.53
CA TYR A 66 -5.54 17.91 4.88
C TYR A 66 -4.44 17.00 5.39
N GLU A 67 -3.32 16.97 4.67
CA GLU A 67 -2.21 16.08 4.96
C GLU A 67 -0.92 16.87 5.17
N VAL A 68 -0.04 16.34 6.01
CA VAL A 68 1.29 16.92 6.23
C VAL A 68 2.34 15.89 5.86
N ASN A 69 3.24 16.27 4.94
CA ASN A 69 4.35 15.43 4.52
C ASN A 69 5.67 16.22 4.63
N LEU A 70 6.68 15.55 5.14
CA LEU A 70 8.05 16.06 5.16
C LEU A 70 8.82 15.46 4.00
N VAL A 71 9.43 16.30 3.20
CA VAL A 71 10.43 15.90 2.19
C VAL A 71 11.81 15.97 2.85
N LEU A 72 12.52 14.87 2.82
CA LEU A 72 13.82 14.69 3.46
C LEU A 72 14.87 14.55 2.35
N ASP A 73 15.50 15.66 1.98
CA ASP A 73 16.55 15.72 0.95
C ASP A 73 17.92 15.52 1.61
N ASP A 74 18.17 14.30 2.04
CA ASP A 74 19.42 13.88 2.69
C ASP A 74 19.68 12.39 2.38
N PRO A 75 20.78 12.07 1.71
CA PRO A 75 21.12 10.69 1.36
C PRO A 75 21.29 9.77 2.59
N GLY A 76 21.78 10.30 3.70
CA GLY A 76 21.94 9.52 4.94
C GLY A 76 20.58 9.15 5.56
N VAL A 77 19.61 10.06 5.51
CA VAL A 77 18.24 9.79 5.94
C VAL A 77 17.55 8.86 4.95
N ALA A 78 17.68 9.09 3.64
CA ALA A 78 17.12 8.24 2.61
C ALA A 78 17.62 6.79 2.72
N LYS A 79 18.92 6.60 2.99
CA LYS A 79 19.49 5.28 3.24
C LYS A 79 18.82 4.58 4.43
N ARG A 80 18.63 5.27 5.57
CA ARG A 80 17.96 4.70 6.75
C ARG A 80 16.49 4.35 6.46
N LEU A 81 15.78 5.20 5.74
CA LEU A 81 14.42 4.89 5.29
C LEU A 81 14.38 3.64 4.40
N ARG A 82 15.33 3.50 3.50
CA ARG A 82 15.45 2.33 2.64
C ARG A 82 15.73 1.07 3.44
N GLU A 83 16.67 1.10 4.36
CA GLU A 83 17.00 -0.02 5.25
C GLU A 83 15.77 -0.46 6.06
N GLN A 84 14.97 0.51 6.57
CA GLN A 84 13.72 0.20 7.26
C GLN A 84 12.70 -0.45 6.33
N ILE A 85 12.52 0.08 5.11
CA ILE A 85 11.61 -0.50 4.11
C ILE A 85 12.02 -1.94 3.79
N ASP A 86 13.30 -2.19 3.57
CA ASP A 86 13.82 -3.51 3.22
C ASP A 86 13.66 -4.51 4.39
N ALA A 87 13.90 -4.08 5.62
CA ALA A 87 13.64 -4.88 6.81
C ALA A 87 12.15 -5.25 6.95
N ASP A 88 11.26 -4.32 6.66
CA ASP A 88 9.82 -4.58 6.69
C ASP A 88 9.37 -5.48 5.53
N VAL A 89 9.91 -5.29 4.33
CA VAL A 89 9.65 -6.14 3.16
C VAL A 89 10.10 -7.58 3.42
N SER A 90 11.22 -7.77 4.12
CA SER A 90 11.72 -9.12 4.48
C SER A 90 10.76 -9.91 5.37
N ARG A 91 9.90 -9.22 6.13
CA ARG A 91 8.87 -9.80 7.00
C ARG A 91 7.47 -9.81 6.37
N ALA A 92 7.35 -9.30 5.15
CA ALA A 92 6.09 -9.21 4.42
C ALA A 92 5.97 -10.34 3.39
N ARG A 93 4.75 -10.69 3.04
CA ARG A 93 4.46 -11.68 2.01
C ARG A 93 4.39 -11.01 0.65
N ALA A 94 5.20 -11.49 -0.30
CA ALA A 94 5.08 -11.05 -1.69
C ALA A 94 3.72 -11.47 -2.27
N MET A 95 3.08 -10.56 -2.99
CA MET A 95 1.85 -10.81 -3.73
C MET A 95 2.17 -11.16 -5.17
N ASP A 96 1.44 -12.12 -5.72
CA ASP A 96 1.54 -12.52 -7.11
C ASP A 96 0.15 -12.65 -7.77
N LEU A 97 0.13 -12.65 -9.11
CA LEU A 97 -1.10 -12.78 -9.88
C LEU A 97 -1.76 -14.15 -9.71
N ASP A 98 -0.99 -15.20 -9.55
CA ASP A 98 -1.49 -16.56 -9.39
C ASP A 98 -2.22 -16.71 -8.05
N ALA A 99 -1.65 -16.18 -6.97
CA ALA A 99 -2.30 -16.16 -5.66
C ALA A 99 -3.63 -15.37 -5.70
N LEU A 100 -3.67 -14.23 -6.43
CA LEU A 100 -4.88 -13.46 -6.62
C LEU A 100 -5.92 -14.17 -7.50
N SER A 101 -5.48 -14.89 -8.54
CA SER A 101 -6.37 -15.61 -9.46
C SER A 101 -7.06 -16.82 -8.83
N ARG A 102 -6.41 -17.47 -7.87
CA ARG A 102 -6.97 -18.61 -7.10
C ARG A 102 -8.11 -18.21 -6.16
N ARG A 103 -8.29 -16.91 -5.93
CA ARG A 103 -9.43 -16.41 -5.14
C ARG A 103 -10.73 -16.60 -5.92
N GLY A 104 -11.79 -16.98 -5.21
CA GLY A 104 -13.08 -17.26 -5.79
C GLY A 104 -13.64 -16.07 -6.59
N ILE A 105 -14.41 -16.36 -7.64
CA ILE A 105 -15.07 -15.34 -8.48
C ILE A 105 -15.92 -14.40 -7.63
N PHE A 106 -16.58 -14.94 -6.61
CA PHE A 106 -17.42 -14.17 -5.69
C PHE A 106 -16.61 -13.15 -4.87
N GLU A 107 -15.44 -13.54 -4.36
CA GLU A 107 -14.55 -12.60 -3.62
C GLU A 107 -14.07 -11.46 -4.53
N ARG A 108 -13.69 -11.77 -5.77
CA ARG A 108 -13.28 -10.76 -6.76
C ARG A 108 -14.43 -9.80 -7.11
N LEU A 109 -15.65 -10.29 -7.18
CA LEU A 109 -16.82 -9.45 -7.42
C LEU A 109 -17.07 -8.51 -6.23
N VAL A 110 -17.00 -9.02 -5.01
CA VAL A 110 -17.14 -8.20 -3.78
C VAL A 110 -16.05 -7.14 -3.68
N ASP A 111 -14.81 -7.48 -4.01
CA ASP A 111 -13.69 -6.52 -4.02
C ASP A 111 -13.93 -5.39 -5.06
N ARG A 112 -14.46 -5.72 -6.26
CA ARG A 112 -14.84 -4.72 -7.28
C ARG A 112 -15.98 -3.83 -6.84
N VAL A 113 -17.03 -4.39 -6.24
CA VAL A 113 -18.16 -3.61 -5.72
C VAL A 113 -17.68 -2.66 -4.61
N ALA A 114 -16.84 -3.14 -3.69
CA ALA A 114 -16.26 -2.30 -2.65
C ALA A 114 -15.42 -1.14 -3.24
N ALA A 115 -14.62 -1.41 -4.28
CA ALA A 115 -13.84 -0.38 -4.95
C ALA A 115 -14.71 0.68 -5.66
N ILE A 116 -15.85 0.26 -6.24
CA ILE A 116 -16.79 1.20 -6.87
C ILE A 116 -17.47 2.07 -5.80
N LEU A 117 -17.94 1.47 -4.72
CA LEU A 117 -18.62 2.21 -3.63
C LEU A 117 -17.69 3.21 -2.96
N LEU A 118 -16.43 2.82 -2.70
CA LEU A 118 -15.43 3.69 -2.07
C LEU A 118 -14.84 4.74 -3.03
N ARG A 119 -15.10 4.66 -4.33
CA ARG A 119 -14.75 5.71 -5.29
C ARG A 119 -15.60 6.98 -5.14
N TRP A 120 -16.75 6.86 -4.47
CA TRP A 120 -17.72 7.94 -4.25
C TRP A 120 -17.67 8.51 -2.83
N VAL A 121 -16.86 7.94 -1.94
CA VAL A 121 -16.56 8.42 -0.59
C VAL A 121 -15.15 9.00 -0.56
#